data_74c3b09bc0810a93d38294c901088871
#
_entry.id   74c3b09bc0810a93d38294c901088871
#
_cell.length_a   1.000
_cell.length_b   1.000
_cell.length_c   1.000
_cell.angle_alpha   90.00
_cell.angle_beta   90.00
_cell.angle_gamma   90.00
#
_symmetry.space_group_name_H-M   'P 1'
#
loop_
_entity.id
_entity.type
_entity.pdbx_description
1 polymer ?
#
loop_
_entity_poly.entity_id
_entity_poly.type
_entity_poly.pdbx_seq_one_letter_code
_entity_poly.pdbx_strand_id
1 'polypeptide(L)'
;MRLGLASVVAFAFTLGVTQPARAPYQAQPTITAAASVADKARDQLTTAKTHAGFAAGSGSLSGVHQHTGHALNCLVGAGDKRFDRKWGNVCEGQGSGVVTDLKAAGARGADALKIAEESAKVGVETLSKNDLMTAQNGAKKLSGMLDDALKALK
;
A
#
# COMPACT_ATOMS: atom_id res chain seq x y z
N MET A 1 -20.46 -10.32 -95.07
CA MET A 1 -19.47 -9.77 -94.17
C MET A 1 -20.16 -9.46 -92.82
N ARG A 2 -19.92 -10.26 -91.78
CA ARG A 2 -20.38 -10.00 -90.41
C ARG A 2 -19.20 -10.19 -89.52
N LEU A 3 -18.72 -9.06 -88.90
CA LEU A 3 -17.71 -9.07 -87.90
C LEU A 3 -18.34 -9.51 -86.56
N GLY A 4 -17.74 -10.54 -85.95
CA GLY A 4 -18.11 -10.98 -84.61
C GLY A 4 -17.23 -10.21 -83.57
N LEU A 5 -17.90 -9.52 -82.67
CA LEU A 5 -17.26 -8.98 -81.50
C LEU A 5 -17.07 -10.09 -80.47
N ALA A 6 -15.80 -10.34 -80.05
CA ALA A 6 -15.48 -11.21 -78.96
C ALA A 6 -15.53 -10.37 -77.65
N SER A 7 -16.42 -10.69 -76.73
CA SER A 7 -16.48 -10.12 -75.39
C SER A 7 -15.44 -10.81 -74.47
N VAL A 8 -14.50 -10.05 -74.00
CA VAL A 8 -13.58 -10.51 -73.00
C VAL A 8 -14.21 -10.25 -71.60
N VAL A 9 -14.54 -11.29 -70.91
CA VAL A 9 -15.02 -11.24 -69.52
C VAL A 9 -13.78 -11.24 -68.58
N ALA A 10 -13.50 -10.11 -68.00
CA ALA A 10 -12.45 -10.00 -66.98
C ALA A 10 -12.99 -10.47 -65.61
N PHE A 11 -12.49 -11.59 -65.10
CA PHE A 11 -12.73 -12.06 -63.74
C PHE A 11 -11.80 -11.29 -62.77
N ALA A 12 -12.37 -10.39 -62.01
CA ALA A 12 -11.66 -9.75 -60.90
C ALA A 12 -11.66 -10.70 -59.67
N PHE A 13 -10.50 -11.30 -59.38
CA PHE A 13 -10.29 -12.03 -58.12
C PHE A 13 -10.04 -11.01 -57.00
N THR A 14 -11.03 -10.79 -56.16
CA THR A 14 -10.85 -10.08 -54.90
C THR A 14 -10.27 -11.06 -53.89
N LEU A 15 -8.95 -10.96 -53.62
CA LEU A 15 -8.30 -11.61 -52.49
C LEU A 15 -8.80 -10.94 -51.19
N GLY A 16 -9.78 -11.56 -50.56
CA GLY A 16 -10.23 -11.18 -49.23
C GLY A 16 -9.15 -11.49 -48.20
N VAL A 17 -8.37 -10.48 -47.80
CA VAL A 17 -7.45 -10.56 -46.68
C VAL A 17 -8.32 -10.55 -45.40
N THR A 18 -8.62 -11.72 -44.85
CA THR A 18 -9.22 -11.84 -43.53
C THR A 18 -8.14 -11.48 -42.51
N GLN A 19 -8.18 -10.25 -42.01
CA GLN A 19 -7.39 -9.86 -40.83
C GLN A 19 -7.84 -10.71 -39.64
N PRO A 20 -6.90 -11.40 -38.93
CA PRO A 20 -7.24 -12.05 -37.68
C PRO A 20 -7.74 -10.99 -36.71
N ALA A 21 -8.91 -11.20 -36.11
CA ALA A 21 -9.45 -10.35 -35.09
C ALA A 21 -8.39 -10.25 -33.96
N ARG A 22 -7.86 -9.06 -33.74
CA ARG A 22 -7.00 -8.79 -32.55
C ARG A 22 -7.86 -9.09 -31.35
N ALA A 23 -7.45 -10.10 -30.57
CA ALA A 23 -8.02 -10.33 -29.24
C ALA A 23 -7.97 -9.00 -28.46
N PRO A 24 -9.03 -8.65 -27.72
CA PRO A 24 -9.02 -7.44 -26.92
C PRO A 24 -7.80 -7.51 -25.99
N TYR A 25 -6.94 -6.50 -26.08
CA TYR A 25 -5.82 -6.30 -25.16
C TYR A 25 -6.44 -6.21 -23.76
N GLN A 26 -6.43 -7.33 -23.05
CA GLN A 26 -6.80 -7.33 -21.64
C GLN A 26 -5.74 -6.51 -20.93
N ALA A 27 -6.12 -5.30 -20.54
CA ALA A 27 -5.29 -4.47 -19.71
C ALA A 27 -4.90 -5.29 -18.48
N GLN A 28 -3.64 -5.72 -18.42
CA GLN A 28 -3.10 -6.35 -17.21
C GLN A 28 -3.36 -5.39 -16.06
N PRO A 29 -3.99 -5.83 -14.94
CA PRO A 29 -4.14 -5.02 -13.75
C PRO A 29 -2.74 -4.69 -13.28
N THR A 30 -2.43 -3.55 -13.46
CA THR A 30 -1.24 -2.82 -13.65
C THR A 30 -0.31 -2.98 -12.45
N ILE A 31 0.85 -3.50 -12.69
CA ILE A 31 2.08 -3.30 -11.91
C ILE A 31 2.11 -1.86 -11.32
N THR A 32 1.61 -0.88 -12.04
CA THR A 32 1.46 0.53 -11.64
C THR A 32 0.53 0.76 -10.45
N ALA A 33 -0.61 0.08 -10.34
CA ALA A 33 -1.54 0.27 -9.22
C ALA A 33 -0.98 -0.35 -7.93
N ALA A 34 -0.41 -1.56 -8.00
CA ALA A 34 0.24 -2.19 -6.85
C ALA A 34 1.48 -1.42 -6.39
N ALA A 35 2.25 -0.80 -7.31
CA ALA A 35 3.36 0.08 -6.99
C ALA A 35 2.87 1.34 -6.25
N SER A 36 1.83 2.01 -6.74
CA SER A 36 1.28 3.22 -6.08
C SER A 36 0.71 2.94 -4.69
N VAL A 37 0.17 1.73 -4.44
CA VAL A 37 -0.31 1.32 -3.12
C VAL A 37 0.86 1.01 -2.18
N ALA A 38 1.93 0.40 -2.68
CA ALA A 38 3.16 0.19 -1.92
C ALA A 38 3.82 1.52 -1.52
N ASP A 39 3.80 2.53 -2.41
CA ASP A 39 4.31 3.88 -2.10
C ASP A 39 3.48 4.55 -1.01
N LYS A 40 2.14 4.45 -1.05
CA LYS A 40 1.28 4.92 0.03
C LYS A 40 1.60 4.25 1.38
N ALA A 41 1.81 2.94 1.37
CA ALA A 41 2.21 2.23 2.58
C ALA A 41 3.58 2.71 3.09
N ARG A 42 4.52 3.02 2.21
CA ARG A 42 5.84 3.58 2.55
C ARG A 42 5.73 4.95 3.21
N ASP A 43 4.91 5.84 2.67
CA ASP A 43 4.68 7.18 3.24
C ASP A 43 4.11 7.08 4.65
N GLN A 44 3.09 6.24 4.84
CA GLN A 44 2.48 6.00 6.16
C GLN A 44 3.45 5.34 7.14
N LEU A 45 4.27 4.37 6.70
CA LEU A 45 5.32 3.74 7.52
C LEU A 45 6.35 4.77 7.98
N THR A 46 6.74 5.69 7.09
CA THR A 46 7.70 6.76 7.40
C THR A 46 7.13 7.71 8.46
N THR A 47 5.87 8.11 8.32
CA THR A 47 5.16 8.93 9.29
C THR A 47 5.01 8.19 10.63
N ALA A 48 4.59 6.92 10.62
CA ALA A 48 4.46 6.09 11.81
C ALA A 48 5.79 5.93 12.54
N LYS A 49 6.90 5.67 11.83
CA LYS A 49 8.26 5.57 12.39
C LYS A 49 8.68 6.88 13.07
N THR A 50 8.42 8.01 12.42
CA THR A 50 8.73 9.34 12.99
C THR A 50 8.03 9.53 14.32
N HIS A 51 6.73 9.22 14.40
CA HIS A 51 5.98 9.34 15.64
C HIS A 51 6.41 8.31 16.70
N ALA A 52 6.73 7.07 16.33
CA ALA A 52 7.30 6.09 17.25
C ALA A 52 8.65 6.57 17.82
N GLY A 53 9.47 7.26 17.03
CA GLY A 53 10.70 7.91 17.47
C GLY A 53 10.43 9.04 18.48
N PHE A 54 9.45 9.90 18.24
CA PHE A 54 9.01 10.94 19.19
C PHE A 54 8.49 10.32 20.49
N ALA A 55 7.73 9.23 20.42
CA ALA A 55 7.28 8.50 21.59
C ALA A 55 8.48 7.97 22.40
N ALA A 56 9.45 7.34 21.76
CA ALA A 56 10.64 6.79 22.40
C ALA A 56 11.49 7.85 23.10
N GLY A 57 11.52 9.08 22.59
CA GLY A 57 12.24 10.22 23.15
C GLY A 57 11.43 11.11 24.10
N SER A 58 10.14 10.82 24.31
CA SER A 58 9.27 11.67 25.12
C SER A 58 9.64 11.59 26.61
N GLY A 59 9.73 12.74 27.29
CA GLY A 59 9.98 12.84 28.72
C GLY A 59 8.75 12.61 29.61
N SER A 60 7.59 12.29 29.04
CA SER A 60 6.35 12.06 29.79
C SER A 60 5.57 10.87 29.25
N LEU A 61 4.86 10.16 30.13
CA LEU A 61 4.02 9.03 29.76
C LEU A 61 2.89 9.46 28.77
N SER A 62 2.31 10.63 28.99
CA SER A 62 1.29 11.17 28.08
C SER A 62 1.84 11.44 26.68
N GLY A 63 3.06 11.97 26.57
CA GLY A 63 3.73 12.17 25.27
C GLY A 63 4.08 10.85 24.59
N VAL A 64 4.55 9.83 25.35
CA VAL A 64 4.75 8.48 24.79
C VAL A 64 3.45 7.94 24.22
N HIS A 65 2.34 8.01 24.98
CA HIS A 65 1.03 7.54 24.52
C HIS A 65 0.51 8.32 23.31
N GLN A 66 0.61 9.65 23.32
CA GLN A 66 0.18 10.49 22.21
C GLN A 66 0.86 10.05 20.90
N HIS A 67 2.20 10.00 20.89
CA HIS A 67 2.93 9.68 19.68
C HIS A 67 2.84 8.19 19.30
N THR A 68 2.73 7.27 20.26
CA THR A 68 2.43 5.86 19.98
C THR A 68 1.06 5.70 19.33
N GLY A 69 0.05 6.45 19.83
CA GLY A 69 -1.29 6.47 19.25
C GLY A 69 -1.30 6.97 17.80
N HIS A 70 -0.53 8.03 17.49
CA HIS A 70 -0.33 8.50 16.11
C HIS A 70 0.27 7.40 15.22
N ALA A 71 1.34 6.73 15.68
CA ALA A 71 1.97 5.65 14.94
C ALA A 71 1.01 4.47 14.72
N LEU A 72 0.26 4.07 15.75
CA LEU A 72 -0.74 3.01 15.66
C LEU A 72 -1.86 3.35 14.66
N ASN A 73 -2.38 4.58 14.70
CA ASN A 73 -3.41 5.03 13.77
C ASN A 73 -2.94 5.00 12.30
N CYS A 74 -1.68 5.36 12.04
CA CYS A 74 -1.07 5.19 10.71
C CYS A 74 -1.00 3.73 10.27
N LEU A 75 -0.61 2.83 11.20
CA LEU A 75 -0.50 1.41 10.91
C LEU A 75 -1.83 0.78 10.53
N VAL A 76 -2.87 1.05 11.32
CA VAL A 76 -4.15 0.36 11.17
C VAL A 76 -5.13 1.06 10.23
N GLY A 77 -5.07 2.41 10.15
CA GLY A 77 -5.99 3.22 9.35
C GLY A 77 -7.39 3.34 9.97
N ALA A 78 -8.14 4.34 9.52
CA ALA A 78 -9.43 4.73 10.10
C ALA A 78 -10.54 3.65 10.00
N GLY A 79 -10.37 2.64 9.15
CA GLY A 79 -11.30 1.52 9.00
C GLY A 79 -11.08 0.37 9.98
N ASP A 80 -10.02 0.37 10.78
CA ASP A 80 -9.70 -0.69 11.73
C ASP A 80 -10.28 -0.36 13.12
N LYS A 81 -10.75 -1.39 13.85
CA LYS A 81 -11.30 -1.25 15.21
C LYS A 81 -10.29 -0.75 16.24
N ARG A 82 -9.00 -0.82 15.98
CA ARG A 82 -7.90 -0.32 16.83
C ARG A 82 -7.61 1.15 16.62
N PHE A 83 -8.18 1.76 15.56
CA PHE A 83 -8.05 3.19 15.32
C PHE A 83 -8.77 3.98 16.41
N ASP A 84 -8.05 4.88 17.08
CA ASP A 84 -8.64 5.71 18.13
C ASP A 84 -8.51 7.20 17.76
N ARG A 85 -9.67 7.83 17.51
CA ARG A 85 -9.75 9.24 17.10
C ARG A 85 -9.14 10.21 18.11
N LYS A 86 -9.05 9.82 19.40
CA LYS A 86 -8.43 10.68 20.42
C LYS A 86 -6.97 10.99 20.15
N TRP A 87 -6.27 10.08 19.44
CA TRP A 87 -4.88 10.29 19.03
C TRP A 87 -4.74 11.11 17.73
N GLY A 88 -5.84 11.40 17.02
CA GLY A 88 -5.80 12.05 15.71
C GLY A 88 -5.38 11.12 14.58
N ASN A 89 -5.40 11.63 13.34
CA ASN A 89 -4.98 10.90 12.15
C ASN A 89 -3.88 11.68 11.42
N VAL A 90 -2.64 11.50 11.85
CA VAL A 90 -1.47 12.19 11.26
C VAL A 90 -1.08 11.64 9.88
N CYS A 91 -1.68 10.50 9.48
CA CYS A 91 -1.52 9.88 8.15
C CYS A 91 -2.72 10.16 7.22
N GLU A 92 -3.57 11.13 7.56
CA GLU A 92 -4.71 11.49 6.70
C GLU A 92 -4.23 11.89 5.30
N GLY A 93 -4.88 11.33 4.27
CA GLY A 93 -4.52 11.58 2.88
C GLY A 93 -3.34 10.76 2.34
N GLN A 94 -2.56 10.07 3.19
CA GLN A 94 -1.44 9.24 2.74
C GLN A 94 -1.87 7.86 2.26
N GLY A 95 -3.00 7.33 2.74
CA GLY A 95 -3.51 6.00 2.36
C GLY A 95 -4.64 5.54 3.27
N SER A 96 -4.91 4.23 3.26
CA SER A 96 -6.00 3.60 4.00
C SER A 96 -5.54 2.92 5.31
N GLY A 97 -4.30 3.11 5.70
CA GLY A 97 -3.58 2.41 6.76
C GLY A 97 -2.56 1.44 6.20
N VAL A 98 -1.36 1.41 6.80
CA VAL A 98 -0.23 0.58 6.33
C VAL A 98 -0.66 -0.87 6.09
N VAL A 99 -1.35 -1.48 7.07
CA VAL A 99 -1.78 -2.88 6.98
C VAL A 99 -2.73 -3.10 5.79
N THR A 100 -3.67 -2.20 5.56
CA THR A 100 -4.63 -2.27 4.46
C THR A 100 -3.93 -2.12 3.11
N ASP A 101 -3.05 -1.13 2.99
CA ASP A 101 -2.36 -0.84 1.75
C ASP A 101 -1.32 -1.93 1.41
N LEU A 102 -0.61 -2.49 2.41
CA LEU A 102 0.31 -3.61 2.17
C LEU A 102 -0.42 -4.89 1.74
N LYS A 103 -1.63 -5.17 2.27
CA LYS A 103 -2.48 -6.26 1.76
C LYS A 103 -2.84 -6.05 0.29
N ALA A 104 -3.21 -4.83 -0.08
CA ALA A 104 -3.55 -4.49 -1.45
C ALA A 104 -2.33 -4.50 -2.40
N ALA A 105 -1.12 -4.26 -1.89
CA ALA A 105 0.13 -4.37 -2.65
C ALA A 105 0.52 -5.82 -2.97
N GLY A 106 -0.10 -6.81 -2.32
CA GLY A 106 0.12 -8.24 -2.58
C GLY A 106 1.55 -8.69 -2.27
N ALA A 107 2.18 -9.44 -3.18
CA ALA A 107 3.51 -10.01 -2.97
C ALA A 107 4.59 -8.98 -2.65
N ARG A 108 4.47 -7.74 -3.17
CA ARG A 108 5.43 -6.66 -2.89
C ARG A 108 5.41 -6.19 -1.43
N GLY A 109 4.25 -6.30 -0.78
CA GLY A 109 4.06 -5.89 0.60
C GLY A 109 4.12 -7.02 1.62
N ALA A 110 4.21 -8.29 1.20
CA ALA A 110 3.97 -9.45 2.07
C ALA A 110 4.86 -9.53 3.30
N ASP A 111 6.15 -9.27 3.17
CA ASP A 111 7.09 -9.31 4.30
C ASP A 111 6.91 -8.09 5.20
N ALA A 112 6.76 -6.90 4.63
CA ALA A 112 6.47 -5.68 5.36
C ALA A 112 5.13 -5.77 6.11
N LEU A 113 4.12 -6.43 5.53
CA LEU A 113 2.81 -6.63 6.16
C LEU A 113 2.91 -7.42 7.47
N LYS A 114 3.67 -8.52 7.50
CA LYS A 114 3.87 -9.30 8.73
C LYS A 114 4.45 -8.44 9.84
N ILE A 115 5.48 -7.65 9.50
CA ILE A 115 6.13 -6.76 10.46
C ILE A 115 5.17 -5.66 10.92
N ALA A 116 4.39 -5.07 10.00
CA ALA A 116 3.42 -4.02 10.32
C ALA A 116 2.29 -4.53 11.24
N GLU A 117 1.80 -5.74 11.04
CA GLU A 117 0.78 -6.36 11.91
C GLU A 117 1.33 -6.60 13.32
N GLU A 118 2.57 -7.07 13.47
CA GLU A 118 3.22 -7.21 14.77
C GLU A 118 3.53 -5.84 15.40
N SER A 119 3.92 -4.86 14.60
CA SER A 119 4.12 -3.47 15.05
C SER A 119 2.84 -2.88 15.64
N ALA A 120 1.69 -3.14 15.01
CA ALA A 120 0.42 -2.69 15.54
C ALA A 120 0.08 -3.32 16.90
N LYS A 121 0.44 -4.59 17.14
CA LYS A 121 0.30 -5.23 18.47
C LYS A 121 1.19 -4.55 19.50
N VAL A 122 2.47 -4.31 19.15
CA VAL A 122 3.41 -3.60 20.04
C VAL A 122 2.90 -2.19 20.35
N GLY A 123 2.31 -1.49 19.39
CA GLY A 123 1.67 -0.19 19.61
C GLY A 123 0.56 -0.25 20.66
N VAL A 124 -0.35 -1.23 20.54
CA VAL A 124 -1.44 -1.45 21.52
C VAL A 124 -0.87 -1.77 22.90
N GLU A 125 0.11 -2.66 22.99
CA GLU A 125 0.77 -3.01 24.23
C GLU A 125 1.46 -1.81 24.89
N THR A 126 2.11 -0.97 24.09
CA THR A 126 2.78 0.24 24.57
C THR A 126 1.80 1.23 25.19
N LEU A 127 0.62 1.40 24.56
CA LEU A 127 -0.46 2.26 25.08
C LEU A 127 -1.06 1.77 26.40
N SER A 128 -0.89 0.49 26.74
CA SER A 128 -1.36 -0.08 28.01
C SER A 128 -0.37 0.09 29.18
N LYS A 129 0.86 0.57 28.93
CA LYS A 129 1.88 0.74 29.98
C LYS A 129 1.60 1.99 30.81
N ASN A 130 1.72 1.85 32.13
CA ASN A 130 1.43 2.92 33.09
C ASN A 130 2.69 3.56 33.69
N ASP A 131 3.87 3.11 33.27
CA ASP A 131 5.14 3.72 33.66
C ASP A 131 5.92 4.21 32.42
N LEU A 132 6.64 5.32 32.59
CA LEU A 132 7.33 6.00 31.50
C LEU A 132 8.39 5.12 30.86
N MET A 133 9.21 4.44 31.65
CA MET A 133 10.36 3.68 31.13
C MET A 133 9.88 2.48 30.28
N THR A 134 8.90 1.73 30.76
CA THR A 134 8.35 0.59 30.03
C THR A 134 7.65 1.05 28.75
N ALA A 135 6.90 2.16 28.79
CA ALA A 135 6.27 2.73 27.62
C ALA A 135 7.30 3.22 26.59
N GLN A 136 8.38 3.91 27.02
CA GLN A 136 9.47 4.31 26.13
C GLN A 136 10.17 3.11 25.48
N ASN A 137 10.40 2.03 26.23
CA ASN A 137 10.99 0.80 25.68
C ASN A 137 10.07 0.15 24.63
N GLY A 138 8.76 0.14 24.85
CA GLY A 138 7.78 -0.28 23.87
C GLY A 138 7.82 0.57 22.59
N ALA A 139 7.89 1.89 22.74
CA ALA A 139 8.00 2.83 21.63
C ALA A 139 9.33 2.67 20.85
N LYS A 140 10.45 2.42 21.52
CA LYS A 140 11.74 2.10 20.87
C LYS A 140 11.64 0.83 20.03
N LYS A 141 11.05 -0.23 20.60
CA LYS A 141 10.79 -1.47 19.89
C LYS A 141 9.91 -1.22 18.64
N LEU A 142 8.82 -0.48 18.81
CA LEU A 142 7.93 -0.11 17.71
C LEU A 142 8.68 0.63 16.59
N SER A 143 9.48 1.63 16.94
CA SER A 143 10.28 2.40 15.97
C SER A 143 11.26 1.52 15.18
N GLY A 144 11.93 0.57 15.83
CA GLY A 144 12.83 -0.38 15.18
C GLY A 144 12.07 -1.31 14.20
N MET A 145 10.93 -1.84 14.63
CA MET A 145 10.10 -2.70 13.76
C MET A 145 9.58 -1.94 12.54
N LEU A 146 9.23 -0.67 12.67
CA LEU A 146 8.79 0.15 11.53
C LEU A 146 9.95 0.44 10.55
N ASP A 147 11.17 0.57 11.04
CA ASP A 147 12.36 0.64 10.19
C ASP A 147 12.57 -0.66 9.41
N ASP A 148 12.39 -1.81 10.06
CA ASP A 148 12.49 -3.11 9.40
C ASP A 148 11.37 -3.35 8.37
N ALA A 149 10.15 -2.88 8.65
CA ALA A 149 9.05 -2.91 7.68
C ALA A 149 9.36 -2.05 6.44
N LEU A 150 9.95 -0.87 6.61
CA LEU A 150 10.40 -0.01 5.51
C LEU A 150 11.46 -0.69 4.64
N LYS A 151 12.43 -1.39 5.25
CA LYS A 151 13.47 -2.16 4.54
C LYS A 151 12.89 -3.36 3.79
N ALA A 152 11.87 -4.00 4.35
CA ALA A 152 11.21 -5.16 3.76
C ALA A 152 10.27 -4.79 2.59
N LEU A 153 9.86 -3.54 2.46
CA LEU A 153 8.99 -3.05 1.39
C LEU A 153 9.81 -2.78 0.12
N LYS A 154 9.67 -3.68 -0.86
CA LYS A 154 10.40 -3.69 -2.15
C LYS A 154 9.67 -2.92 -3.25
#